data_0264014ca0c26b7d6bb2048fc62fa1b8
#
_entry.id   0264014ca0c26b7d6bb2048fc62fa1b8
#
_cell.length_a   1.000
_cell.length_b   1.000
_cell.length_c   1.000
_cell.angle_alpha   90.00
_cell.angle_beta   90.00
_cell.angle_gamma   90.00
#
_symmetry.space_group_name_H-M   'P 1'
#
loop_
_entity.id
_entity.type
_entity.pdbx_description
1 polymer ?
#
loop_
_entity_poly.entity_id
_entity_poly.type
_entity_poly.pdbx_seq_one_letter_code
_entity_poly.pdbx_strand_id
1 'polypeptide(L)'
;MILMNKILKYLFLMISKVFSFAIFSVIFLLLFLQFETLNLQSLNPIIKTNYVEKHLKRTDFDINYINLKFDKNSNELIFTIDSAFKNKINASEWMLFIRSELKINVLLNILEKKIFTFTVSSIEKKEDEAISDFNFYGSLNSLKNTNMIEIKGSAKDLPLIFVKDLWPENLGKGARAWTNRSLFEGIISNLEFDSEFVLKKNGELLYEPVINLDFNFNDINTYYLKGMPPMTDTLGTGHLDFNKFRINLIDGRINLDDGTRIYINNGKFNAFDIKQRHGPGQILIDASSNVGDFFNLLSKHDYISKLVKLNRDNLFGESKLKLQFDFPLKNSVKFSETKTNINLEVGELKIYNKNKNVSIIGDSALLILDYDINEARFFKGSIKTKSIKILELPVFAQILDVSIPGLSNISDGGRDITFGTSNFDVELSNQGINIFDGILKPESNLPVVGNSLGLSISGKYFFDEKLIDFNGTVVPVSWLNNLPSNVPILGELFSGSKDGEGLIGIKFRIYSENGDEVKIETNPLSVLTPGFLQRIFD
;
A
#
# COMPACT_ATOMS: atom_id res chain seq x y z
N MET A 1 52.47 20.64 62.31
CA MET A 1 52.16 21.65 61.24
C MET A 1 53.28 21.76 60.19
N ILE A 2 54.55 21.85 60.58
CA ILE A 2 55.69 22.00 59.61
C ILE A 2 55.86 20.76 58.72
N LEU A 3 55.68 19.56 59.23
CA LEU A 3 55.82 18.31 58.45
C LEU A 3 54.69 18.16 57.43
N MET A 4 53.46 18.54 57.82
CA MET A 4 52.29 18.50 56.94
C MET A 4 52.38 19.46 55.76
N ASN A 5 52.97 20.68 56.02
CA ASN A 5 53.21 21.62 54.92
C ASN A 5 54.33 21.18 53.96
N LYS A 6 55.33 20.45 54.44
CA LYS A 6 56.31 19.81 53.55
C LYS A 6 55.71 18.71 52.70
N ILE A 7 54.92 17.86 53.26
CA ILE A 7 54.23 16.76 52.54
C ILE A 7 53.28 17.34 51.45
N LEU A 8 52.48 18.36 51.80
CA LEU A 8 51.58 19.03 50.85
C LEU A 8 52.38 19.69 49.70
N LYS A 9 53.52 20.35 50.02
CA LYS A 9 54.39 20.96 49.00
C LYS A 9 55.00 19.91 48.05
N TYR A 10 55.43 18.75 48.56
CA TYR A 10 55.94 17.67 47.74
C TYR A 10 54.82 17.02 46.88
N LEU A 11 53.61 16.82 47.44
CA LEU A 11 52.45 16.31 46.73
C LEU A 11 52.05 17.27 45.58
N PHE A 12 52.00 18.57 45.86
CA PHE A 12 51.71 19.59 44.84
C PHE A 12 52.74 19.62 43.73
N LEU A 13 54.05 19.54 44.07
CA LEU A 13 55.13 19.45 43.09
C LEU A 13 55.07 18.18 42.26
N MET A 14 54.70 17.06 42.85
CA MET A 14 54.51 15.81 42.14
C MET A 14 53.32 15.87 41.16
N ILE A 15 52.18 16.39 41.60
CA ILE A 15 51.01 16.60 40.76
C ILE A 15 51.33 17.58 39.62
N SER A 16 52.02 18.69 39.91
CA SER A 16 52.45 19.66 38.89
C SER A 16 53.39 19.06 37.85
N LYS A 17 54.34 18.20 38.25
CA LYS A 17 55.23 17.51 37.33
C LYS A 17 54.49 16.49 36.47
N VAL A 18 53.55 15.70 37.05
CA VAL A 18 52.71 14.77 36.30
C VAL A 18 51.85 15.51 35.28
N PHE A 19 51.23 16.63 35.68
CA PHE A 19 50.44 17.46 34.81
C PHE A 19 51.26 18.08 33.68
N SER A 20 52.45 18.62 33.98
CA SER A 20 53.39 19.16 32.98
C SER A 20 53.87 18.07 32.01
N PHE A 21 54.17 16.86 32.51
CA PHE A 21 54.53 15.73 31.66
C PHE A 21 53.36 15.32 30.76
N ALA A 22 52.15 15.28 31.28
CA ALA A 22 50.95 14.98 30.47
C ALA A 22 50.75 16.03 29.36
N ILE A 23 50.83 17.31 29.67
CA ILE A 23 50.75 18.41 28.69
C ILE A 23 51.85 18.27 27.64
N PHE A 24 53.11 18.06 28.06
CA PHE A 24 54.21 17.88 27.15
C PHE A 24 54.04 16.67 26.24
N SER A 25 53.53 15.55 26.77
CA SER A 25 53.23 14.35 25.99
C SER A 25 52.16 14.60 24.95
N VAL A 26 51.10 15.36 25.29
CA VAL A 26 50.03 15.74 24.33
C VAL A 26 50.59 16.67 23.25
N ILE A 27 51.41 17.69 23.63
CA ILE A 27 52.04 18.59 22.66
C ILE A 27 52.98 17.82 21.74
N PHE A 28 53.82 16.94 22.31
CA PHE A 28 54.72 16.08 21.54
C PHE A 28 53.96 15.18 20.57
N LEU A 29 52.87 14.57 21.03
CA LEU A 29 52.02 13.74 20.17
C LEU A 29 51.41 14.54 19.02
N LEU A 30 50.88 15.74 19.30
CA LEU A 30 50.34 16.62 18.26
C LEU A 30 51.41 17.08 17.27
N LEU A 31 52.61 17.39 17.72
CA LEU A 31 53.76 17.71 16.86
C LEU A 31 54.19 16.52 16.01
N PHE A 32 54.23 15.32 16.59
CA PHE A 32 54.54 14.11 15.86
C PHE A 32 53.47 13.85 14.77
N LEU A 33 52.19 13.95 15.12
CA LEU A 33 51.05 13.72 14.19
C LEU A 33 50.94 14.77 13.07
N GLN A 34 51.69 15.91 13.14
CA GLN A 34 51.77 16.85 12.02
C GLN A 34 52.60 16.32 10.84
N PHE A 35 53.61 15.49 11.15
CA PHE A 35 54.58 14.98 10.16
C PHE A 35 54.28 13.53 9.77
N GLU A 36 53.74 12.76 10.72
CA GLU A 36 53.52 11.34 10.55
C GLU A 36 52.09 10.95 10.92
N THR A 37 51.53 10.03 10.17
CA THR A 37 50.22 9.39 10.48
C THR A 37 50.44 8.20 11.39
N LEU A 38 49.81 8.20 12.56
CA LEU A 38 49.88 7.08 13.49
C LEU A 38 48.87 5.98 13.08
N ASN A 39 49.38 4.84 12.70
CA ASN A 39 48.54 3.66 12.42
C ASN A 39 48.15 2.95 13.73
N LEU A 40 46.85 2.90 14.02
CA LEU A 40 46.28 2.29 15.21
C LEU A 40 45.73 0.90 14.97
N GLN A 41 46.34 0.13 14.09
CA GLN A 41 45.87 -1.21 13.70
C GLN A 41 45.65 -2.16 14.89
N SER A 42 46.37 -1.97 15.99
CA SER A 42 46.18 -2.71 17.23
C SER A 42 44.82 -2.51 17.88
N LEU A 43 44.12 -1.43 17.54
CA LEU A 43 42.75 -1.15 18.02
C LEU A 43 41.66 -1.84 17.16
N ASN A 44 42.01 -2.38 16.00
CA ASN A 44 41.08 -3.03 15.07
C ASN A 44 40.18 -4.09 15.74
N PRO A 45 40.70 -5.08 16.48
CA PRO A 45 39.83 -6.07 17.13
C PRO A 45 38.81 -5.44 18.09
N ILE A 46 39.25 -4.48 18.90
CA ILE A 46 38.42 -3.81 19.91
C ILE A 46 37.30 -3.00 19.25
N ILE A 47 37.64 -2.22 18.23
CA ILE A 47 36.66 -1.39 17.50
C ILE A 47 35.70 -2.27 16.73
N LYS A 48 36.19 -3.28 16.02
CA LYS A 48 35.37 -4.23 15.27
C LYS A 48 34.37 -4.92 16.18
N THR A 49 34.81 -5.53 17.27
CA THR A 49 33.95 -6.26 18.20
C THR A 49 32.89 -5.34 18.81
N ASN A 50 33.29 -4.20 19.37
CA ASN A 50 32.36 -3.27 20.00
C ASN A 50 31.35 -2.67 19.00
N TYR A 51 31.79 -2.35 17.81
CA TYR A 51 30.93 -1.74 16.79
C TYR A 51 29.95 -2.78 16.22
N VAL A 52 30.44 -3.94 15.80
CA VAL A 52 29.63 -5.00 15.17
C VAL A 52 28.63 -5.60 16.16
N GLU A 53 29.09 -5.99 17.35
CA GLU A 53 28.24 -6.61 18.37
C GLU A 53 27.18 -5.64 18.89
N LYS A 54 27.55 -4.39 19.13
CA LYS A 54 26.66 -3.41 19.73
C LYS A 54 25.66 -2.78 18.75
N HIS A 55 26.02 -2.61 17.48
CA HIS A 55 25.24 -1.80 16.53
C HIS A 55 24.74 -2.55 15.31
N LEU A 56 25.50 -3.47 14.75
CA LEU A 56 25.19 -4.14 13.49
C LEU A 56 24.86 -5.62 13.62
N LYS A 57 25.35 -6.30 14.66
CA LYS A 57 25.24 -7.77 14.85
C LYS A 57 25.73 -8.58 13.64
N ARG A 58 26.84 -8.16 13.03
CA ARG A 58 27.37 -8.75 11.80
C ARG A 58 28.78 -9.27 11.96
N THR A 59 29.06 -10.34 11.20
CA THR A 59 30.39 -10.94 11.10
C THR A 59 31.17 -10.50 9.87
N ASP A 60 30.49 -9.95 8.84
CA ASP A 60 31.07 -9.66 7.52
C ASP A 60 31.56 -8.22 7.40
N PHE A 61 32.00 -7.65 8.51
CA PHE A 61 32.56 -6.31 8.62
C PHE A 61 34.05 -6.38 8.88
N ASP A 62 34.85 -5.89 7.94
CA ASP A 62 36.30 -5.87 8.02
C ASP A 62 36.81 -4.44 8.15
N ILE A 63 37.66 -4.19 9.15
CA ILE A 63 38.37 -2.92 9.29
C ILE A 63 39.76 -3.11 8.65
N ASN A 64 40.01 -2.33 7.59
CA ASN A 64 41.26 -2.40 6.83
C ASN A 64 42.39 -1.69 7.55
N TYR A 65 42.14 -0.43 7.99
CA TYR A 65 43.08 0.29 8.81
C TYR A 65 42.43 1.38 9.67
N ILE A 66 43.17 1.84 10.67
CA ILE A 66 42.80 2.91 11.58
C ILE A 66 43.99 3.85 11.69
N ASN A 67 43.79 5.11 11.36
CA ASN A 67 44.84 6.12 11.36
C ASN A 67 44.45 7.34 12.21
N LEU A 68 45.46 7.96 12.80
CA LEU A 68 45.34 9.22 13.50
C LEU A 68 46.35 10.20 12.93
N LYS A 69 45.92 11.43 12.57
CA LYS A 69 46.72 12.52 12.03
C LYS A 69 46.30 13.83 12.65
N PHE A 70 47.23 14.77 12.79
CA PHE A 70 46.94 16.17 13.15
C PHE A 70 47.14 17.07 11.94
N ASP A 71 46.12 17.82 11.54
CA ASP A 71 46.22 18.86 10.52
C ASP A 71 46.46 20.22 11.19
N LYS A 72 47.65 20.76 10.98
CA LYS A 72 48.08 22.04 11.54
C LYS A 72 47.31 23.24 10.98
N ASN A 73 46.88 23.16 9.70
CA ASN A 73 46.24 24.29 9.03
C ASN A 73 44.82 24.51 9.57
N SER A 74 44.08 23.43 9.79
CA SER A 74 42.73 23.46 10.36
C SER A 74 42.71 23.33 11.89
N ASN A 75 43.83 23.04 12.55
CA ASN A 75 43.96 22.66 13.96
C ASN A 75 43.08 21.47 14.34
N GLU A 76 42.97 20.47 13.44
CA GLU A 76 42.12 19.33 13.60
C GLU A 76 42.92 18.05 13.85
N LEU A 77 42.46 17.27 14.84
CA LEU A 77 42.83 15.89 15.01
C LEU A 77 41.87 15.04 14.17
N ILE A 78 42.42 14.32 13.21
CA ILE A 78 41.67 13.52 12.23
C ILE A 78 41.87 12.05 12.55
N PHE A 79 40.76 11.37 12.86
CA PHE A 79 40.71 9.94 13.08
C PHE A 79 40.01 9.30 11.88
N THR A 80 40.74 8.43 11.14
CA THR A 80 40.22 7.78 9.92
C THR A 80 40.15 6.30 10.11
N ILE A 81 38.99 5.72 9.74
CA ILE A 81 38.75 4.27 9.69
C ILE A 81 38.36 3.91 8.28
N ASP A 82 39.08 3.00 7.64
CA ASP A 82 38.68 2.36 6.41
C ASP A 82 38.19 0.94 6.71
N SER A 83 37.00 0.63 6.22
CA SER A 83 36.31 -0.63 6.48
C SER A 83 35.65 -1.16 5.22
N ALA A 84 35.32 -2.44 5.22
CA ALA A 84 34.61 -3.10 4.15
C ALA A 84 33.44 -3.93 4.71
N PHE A 85 32.28 -3.82 4.06
CA PHE A 85 31.18 -4.74 4.25
C PHE A 85 31.09 -5.67 3.05
N LYS A 86 30.90 -6.95 3.31
CA LYS A 86 30.74 -7.98 2.28
C LYS A 86 29.38 -8.63 2.42
N ASN A 87 28.69 -8.81 1.31
CA ASN A 87 27.42 -9.57 1.27
C ASN A 87 27.21 -10.23 -0.08
N LYS A 88 26.39 -11.27 -0.12
CA LYS A 88 25.99 -11.96 -1.34
C LYS A 88 24.58 -11.59 -1.72
N ILE A 89 24.39 -11.12 -2.95
CA ILE A 89 23.10 -10.81 -3.54
C ILE A 89 22.97 -11.60 -4.83
N ASN A 90 21.96 -12.45 -4.95
CA ASN A 90 21.68 -13.22 -6.17
C ASN A 90 22.93 -13.95 -6.74
N ALA A 91 23.69 -14.63 -5.88
CA ALA A 91 24.95 -15.31 -6.19
C ALA A 91 26.13 -14.38 -6.52
N SER A 92 25.95 -13.08 -6.58
CA SER A 92 27.03 -12.09 -6.75
C SER A 92 27.52 -11.61 -5.40
N GLU A 93 28.84 -11.47 -5.25
CA GLU A 93 29.45 -10.91 -4.05
C GLU A 93 29.48 -9.38 -4.18
N TRP A 94 28.80 -8.69 -3.26
CA TRP A 94 28.81 -7.23 -3.16
C TRP A 94 29.76 -6.80 -2.04
N MET A 95 30.59 -5.83 -2.34
CA MET A 95 31.47 -5.21 -1.37
C MET A 95 31.22 -3.71 -1.30
N LEU A 96 31.04 -3.19 -0.09
CA LEU A 96 30.92 -1.78 0.17
C LEU A 96 32.12 -1.31 0.98
N PHE A 97 32.97 -0.50 0.37
CA PHE A 97 34.14 0.08 1.03
C PHE A 97 33.80 1.45 1.59
N ILE A 98 34.06 1.65 2.88
CA ILE A 98 33.63 2.81 3.63
C ILE A 98 34.85 3.46 4.28
N ARG A 99 35.02 4.76 4.06
CA ARG A 99 35.89 5.64 4.82
C ARG A 99 35.09 6.46 5.80
N SER A 100 35.40 6.32 7.07
CA SER A 100 34.82 7.13 8.15
C SER A 100 35.90 8.03 8.73
N GLU A 101 35.67 9.33 8.74
CA GLU A 101 36.60 10.32 9.34
C GLU A 101 35.88 11.08 10.45
N LEU A 102 36.51 11.14 11.61
CA LEU A 102 36.11 12.01 12.72
C LEU A 102 37.16 13.11 12.87
N LYS A 103 36.76 14.37 12.75
CA LYS A 103 37.59 15.53 12.92
C LYS A 103 37.21 16.27 14.19
N ILE A 104 38.21 16.56 15.01
CA ILE A 104 38.07 17.26 16.29
C ILE A 104 38.92 18.52 16.23
N ASN A 105 38.33 19.71 16.24
CA ASN A 105 39.09 20.95 16.31
C ASN A 105 39.63 21.13 17.71
N VAL A 106 40.94 20.96 17.87
CA VAL A 106 41.62 20.96 19.18
C VAL A 106 41.54 22.33 19.86
N LEU A 107 41.76 23.42 19.11
CA LEU A 107 41.76 24.77 19.67
C LEU A 107 40.36 25.18 20.16
N LEU A 108 39.33 24.94 19.35
CA LEU A 108 37.97 25.28 19.74
C LEU A 108 37.46 24.44 20.91
N ASN A 109 37.89 23.19 21.01
CA ASN A 109 37.56 22.36 22.16
C ASN A 109 38.20 22.85 23.48
N ILE A 110 39.41 23.41 23.42
CA ILE A 110 40.05 24.04 24.58
C ILE A 110 39.30 25.32 25.01
N LEU A 111 38.72 26.05 24.05
CA LEU A 111 37.94 27.28 24.30
C LEU A 111 36.47 27.00 24.65
N GLU A 112 36.13 25.80 25.09
CA GLU A 112 34.78 25.32 25.44
C GLU A 112 33.73 25.32 24.30
N LYS A 113 34.15 25.57 23.06
CA LYS A 113 33.30 25.38 21.86
C LYS A 113 33.61 24.01 21.24
N LYS A 114 32.98 22.97 21.74
CA LYS A 114 33.21 21.59 21.26
C LYS A 114 32.61 21.41 19.89
N ILE A 115 33.43 21.42 18.85
CA ILE A 115 33.02 21.17 17.47
C ILE A 115 33.65 19.85 17.01
N PHE A 116 32.78 18.92 16.62
CA PHE A 116 33.16 17.65 16.03
C PHE A 116 32.52 17.58 14.66
N THR A 117 33.26 17.17 13.66
CA THR A 117 32.70 16.86 12.35
C THR A 117 33.06 15.43 11.98
N PHE A 118 32.15 14.77 11.29
CA PHE A 118 32.41 13.43 10.75
C PHE A 118 31.97 13.34 9.30
N THR A 119 32.68 12.56 8.54
CA THR A 119 32.30 12.16 7.18
C THR A 119 32.31 10.66 7.08
N VAL A 120 31.34 10.13 6.32
CA VAL A 120 31.29 8.71 5.97
C VAL A 120 31.06 8.65 4.47
N SER A 121 32.00 8.11 3.71
CA SER A 121 31.93 8.07 2.25
C SER A 121 32.32 6.71 1.71
N SER A 122 31.82 6.40 0.50
CA SER A 122 32.34 5.30 -0.28
C SER A 122 33.79 5.57 -0.67
N ILE A 123 34.58 4.50 -0.81
CA ILE A 123 35.93 4.55 -1.36
C ILE A 123 35.85 4.00 -2.78
N GLU A 124 36.25 4.79 -3.76
CA GLU A 124 36.37 4.34 -5.15
C GLU A 124 37.39 3.20 -5.25
N LYS A 125 37.02 2.09 -5.86
CA LYS A 125 37.92 1.02 -6.28
C LYS A 125 37.99 0.90 -7.79
N LYS A 126 39.14 0.46 -8.27
CA LYS A 126 39.43 0.29 -9.71
C LYS A 126 38.55 -0.78 -10.34
N GLU A 127 38.03 -0.41 -11.53
CA GLU A 127 37.54 -1.24 -12.64
C GLU A 127 36.85 -2.58 -12.29
N ASP A 128 35.60 -2.72 -12.70
CA ASP A 128 34.72 -3.92 -12.73
C ASP A 128 33.82 -4.25 -11.52
N GLU A 129 33.76 -3.45 -10.47
CA GLU A 129 32.79 -3.68 -9.39
C GLU A 129 31.72 -2.59 -9.37
N ALA A 130 30.43 -2.97 -9.36
CA ALA A 130 29.33 -2.02 -9.15
C ALA A 130 29.49 -1.37 -7.77
N ILE A 131 29.85 -0.10 -7.73
CA ILE A 131 30.16 0.64 -6.51
C ILE A 131 28.98 1.55 -6.20
N SER A 132 28.40 1.38 -5.00
CA SER A 132 27.46 2.36 -4.46
C SER A 132 28.24 3.63 -4.09
N ASP A 133 27.85 4.76 -4.68
CA ASP A 133 28.40 6.06 -4.32
C ASP A 133 27.58 6.65 -3.17
N PHE A 134 28.23 6.97 -2.06
CA PHE A 134 27.59 7.66 -0.96
C PHE A 134 28.57 8.57 -0.22
N ASN A 135 28.03 9.67 0.30
CA ASN A 135 28.76 10.63 1.10
C ASN A 135 27.83 11.24 2.15
N PHE A 136 28.15 11.03 3.41
CA PHE A 136 27.46 11.62 4.55
C PHE A 136 28.41 12.47 5.34
N TYR A 137 27.99 13.69 5.65
CA TYR A 137 28.69 14.65 6.50
C TYR A 137 27.82 14.94 7.73
N GLY A 138 28.45 15.05 8.89
CA GLY A 138 27.76 15.49 10.08
C GLY A 138 28.63 16.41 10.93
N SER A 139 27.98 17.27 11.70
CA SER A 139 28.60 18.14 12.68
C SER A 139 27.89 18.09 14.03
N LEU A 140 28.65 18.12 15.10
CA LEU A 140 28.17 18.32 16.46
C LEU A 140 28.80 19.62 17.01
N ASN A 141 27.96 20.62 17.20
CA ASN A 141 28.32 21.89 17.84
C ASN A 141 27.78 21.90 19.28
N SER A 142 28.67 21.74 20.25
CA SER A 142 28.32 21.76 21.66
C SER A 142 28.50 23.16 22.22
N LEU A 143 27.43 23.89 22.42
CA LEU A 143 27.37 25.19 23.06
C LEU A 143 27.14 25.02 24.58
N LYS A 144 27.23 26.13 25.35
CA LYS A 144 27.16 26.09 26.83
C LYS A 144 25.89 25.34 27.34
N ASN A 145 24.74 25.58 26.73
CA ASN A 145 23.44 25.04 27.19
C ASN A 145 22.80 24.03 26.22
N THR A 146 23.28 23.93 24.98
CA THR A 146 22.67 23.12 23.92
C THR A 146 23.73 22.38 23.12
N ASN A 147 23.29 21.32 22.46
CA ASN A 147 24.05 20.61 21.43
C ASN A 147 23.27 20.70 20.12
N MET A 148 23.90 21.12 19.05
CA MET A 148 23.33 21.15 17.71
C MET A 148 24.01 20.07 16.88
N ILE A 149 23.24 19.20 16.29
CA ILE A 149 23.69 18.11 15.41
C ILE A 149 23.08 18.34 14.04
N GLU A 150 23.93 18.42 13.03
CA GLU A 150 23.54 18.45 11.63
C GLU A 150 24.07 17.20 10.95
N ILE A 151 23.26 16.57 10.08
CA ILE A 151 23.67 15.44 9.26
C ILE A 151 23.10 15.65 7.86
N LYS A 152 23.97 15.64 6.86
CA LYS A 152 23.61 15.75 5.44
C LYS A 152 24.31 14.66 4.66
N GLY A 153 23.68 14.20 3.60
CA GLY A 153 24.33 13.21 2.76
C GLY A 153 23.51 12.77 1.59
N SER A 154 24.14 12.03 0.72
CA SER A 154 23.54 11.43 -0.45
C SER A 154 24.09 10.02 -0.68
N ALA A 155 23.31 9.20 -1.38
CA ALA A 155 23.79 7.92 -1.88
C ALA A 155 23.17 7.62 -3.24
N LYS A 156 23.90 6.90 -4.10
CA LYS A 156 23.45 6.42 -5.39
C LYS A 156 23.67 4.91 -5.49
N ASP A 157 22.71 4.27 -6.16
CA ASP A 157 22.76 2.84 -6.49
C ASP A 157 23.09 1.94 -5.29
N LEU A 158 22.47 2.26 -4.14
CA LEU A 158 22.69 1.53 -2.90
C LEU A 158 21.78 0.28 -2.84
N PRO A 159 22.33 -0.94 -2.91
CA PRO A 159 21.54 -2.15 -2.75
C PRO A 159 20.78 -2.18 -1.42
N LEU A 160 19.53 -2.60 -1.46
CA LEU A 160 18.65 -2.65 -0.29
C LEU A 160 19.25 -3.46 0.87
N ILE A 161 20.05 -4.47 0.57
CA ILE A 161 20.70 -5.29 1.60
C ILE A 161 21.62 -4.45 2.49
N PHE A 162 22.38 -3.49 1.92
CA PHE A 162 23.24 -2.61 2.71
C PHE A 162 22.42 -1.63 3.55
N VAL A 163 21.28 -1.14 3.03
CA VAL A 163 20.36 -0.33 3.83
C VAL A 163 19.89 -1.09 5.06
N LYS A 164 19.49 -2.36 4.91
CA LYS A 164 19.07 -3.22 6.02
C LYS A 164 20.18 -3.47 7.03
N ASP A 165 21.36 -3.72 6.53
CA ASP A 165 22.52 -4.09 7.33
C ASP A 165 23.10 -2.91 8.12
N LEU A 166 23.12 -1.74 7.49
CA LEU A 166 23.62 -0.51 8.09
C LEU A 166 22.60 0.20 8.97
N TRP A 167 21.31 -0.20 8.93
CA TRP A 167 20.25 0.44 9.71
C TRP A 167 20.44 0.17 11.22
N PRO A 168 20.68 1.20 12.05
CA PRO A 168 20.90 1.02 13.49
C PRO A 168 19.69 0.40 14.18
N GLU A 169 19.91 -0.55 15.09
CA GLU A 169 18.83 -1.29 15.77
C GLU A 169 17.87 -0.42 16.57
N ASN A 170 18.37 0.68 17.10
CA ASN A 170 17.59 1.56 17.97
C ASN A 170 16.86 2.67 17.23
N LEU A 171 17.08 2.81 15.91
CA LEU A 171 16.48 3.84 15.08
C LEU A 171 15.26 3.29 14.35
N GLY A 172 14.06 3.86 14.62
CA GLY A 172 12.84 3.49 13.90
C GLY A 172 12.51 2.00 13.96
N LYS A 173 12.52 1.37 15.13
CA LYS A 173 12.41 -0.09 15.31
C LYS A 173 11.27 -0.72 14.52
N GLY A 174 10.11 -0.08 14.44
CA GLY A 174 8.96 -0.58 13.67
C GLY A 174 9.22 -0.59 12.16
N ALA A 175 9.74 0.50 11.62
CA ALA A 175 10.09 0.63 10.20
C ALA A 175 11.21 -0.35 9.83
N ARG A 176 12.28 -0.45 10.63
CA ARG A 176 13.36 -1.41 10.43
C ARG A 176 12.85 -2.86 10.42
N ALA A 177 12.01 -3.22 11.39
CA ALA A 177 11.45 -4.58 11.47
C ALA A 177 10.56 -4.89 10.26
N TRP A 178 9.78 -3.92 9.78
CA TRP A 178 8.98 -4.07 8.56
C TRP A 178 9.86 -4.20 7.32
N THR A 179 10.83 -3.33 7.13
CA THR A 179 11.78 -3.37 6.00
C THR A 179 12.51 -4.71 5.93
N ASN A 180 13.03 -5.20 7.06
CA ASN A 180 13.72 -6.48 7.10
C ASN A 180 12.85 -7.68 6.75
N ARG A 181 11.58 -7.64 7.14
CA ARG A 181 10.63 -8.73 6.90
C ARG A 181 9.98 -8.67 5.52
N SER A 182 9.71 -7.46 5.03
CA SER A 182 8.81 -7.25 3.90
C SER A 182 9.52 -6.94 2.59
N LEU A 183 10.68 -6.31 2.61
CA LEU A 183 11.46 -6.01 1.41
C LEU A 183 12.59 -7.03 1.27
N PHE A 184 12.86 -7.54 0.06
CA PHE A 184 13.87 -8.58 -0.09
C PHE A 184 14.86 -8.39 -1.26
N GLU A 185 14.58 -7.54 -2.22
CA GLU A 185 15.47 -7.20 -3.33
C GLU A 185 15.31 -5.73 -3.72
N GLY A 186 16.23 -5.20 -4.51
CA GLY A 186 16.15 -3.89 -5.13
C GLY A 186 17.29 -2.94 -4.76
N ILE A 187 17.21 -1.77 -5.34
CA ILE A 187 18.24 -0.72 -5.27
C ILE A 187 17.60 0.61 -4.89
N ILE A 188 18.23 1.34 -4.01
CA ILE A 188 17.97 2.76 -3.78
C ILE A 188 18.83 3.53 -4.77
N SER A 189 18.23 4.00 -5.86
CA SER A 189 18.97 4.60 -6.99
C SER A 189 19.44 6.03 -6.72
N ASN A 190 18.73 6.74 -5.86
CA ASN A 190 19.13 8.06 -5.37
C ASN A 190 18.58 8.26 -3.96
N LEU A 191 19.40 8.80 -3.06
CA LEU A 191 19.02 9.12 -1.70
C LEU A 191 19.63 10.46 -1.33
N GLU A 192 18.84 11.36 -0.77
CA GLU A 192 19.27 12.63 -0.20
C GLU A 192 18.73 12.74 1.22
N PHE A 193 19.61 13.09 2.15
CA PHE A 193 19.30 13.22 3.57
C PHE A 193 19.79 14.54 4.12
N ASP A 194 18.94 15.27 4.82
CA ASP A 194 19.26 16.49 5.58
C ASP A 194 18.53 16.46 6.92
N SER A 195 19.27 16.68 8.00
CA SER A 195 18.69 16.73 9.33
C SER A 195 19.40 17.69 10.27
N GLU A 196 18.62 18.34 11.13
CA GLU A 196 19.10 19.22 12.19
C GLU A 196 18.38 18.88 13.50
N PHE A 197 19.15 18.66 14.56
CA PHE A 197 18.69 18.40 15.91
C PHE A 197 19.25 19.42 16.88
N VAL A 198 18.41 20.06 17.66
CA VAL A 198 18.84 20.91 18.77
C VAL A 198 18.46 20.24 20.09
N LEU A 199 19.47 19.84 20.84
CA LEU A 199 19.33 19.07 22.08
C LEU A 199 19.70 19.92 23.28
N LYS A 200 19.00 19.72 24.39
CA LYS A 200 19.47 20.15 25.72
C LYS A 200 20.71 19.33 26.13
N LYS A 201 21.42 19.75 27.17
CA LYS A 201 22.59 19.00 27.70
C LYS A 201 22.26 17.61 28.23
N ASN A 202 21.02 17.38 28.64
CA ASN A 202 20.53 16.05 29.06
C ASN A 202 20.15 15.12 27.88
N GLY A 203 20.30 15.58 26.63
CA GLY A 203 19.98 14.81 25.45
C GLY A 203 18.53 14.91 24.96
N GLU A 204 17.67 15.66 25.66
CA GLU A 204 16.30 15.90 25.21
C GLU A 204 16.26 16.90 24.05
N LEU A 205 15.35 16.71 23.10
CA LEU A 205 15.08 17.69 22.06
C LEU A 205 14.60 19.02 22.65
N LEU A 206 15.18 20.11 22.19
CA LEU A 206 14.75 21.46 22.57
C LEU A 206 13.63 21.96 21.66
N TYR A 207 13.71 21.61 20.38
CA TYR A 207 12.71 21.90 19.34
C TYR A 207 12.44 20.64 18.53
N GLU A 208 11.37 20.64 17.73
CA GLU A 208 11.15 19.60 16.74
C GLU A 208 12.32 19.61 15.74
N PRO A 209 12.94 18.45 15.48
CA PRO A 209 14.05 18.39 14.56
C PRO A 209 13.57 18.57 13.12
N VAL A 210 14.43 19.15 12.29
CA VAL A 210 14.27 19.07 10.84
C VAL A 210 14.82 17.72 10.41
N ILE A 211 14.02 16.95 9.69
CA ILE A 211 14.43 15.69 9.07
C ILE A 211 13.82 15.66 7.70
N ASN A 212 14.64 15.52 6.66
CA ASN A 212 14.22 15.31 5.29
C ASN A 212 15.06 14.17 4.72
N LEU A 213 14.37 13.12 4.29
CA LEU A 213 14.95 12.02 3.54
C LEU A 213 14.12 11.82 2.29
N ASP A 214 14.73 12.06 1.15
CA ASP A 214 14.17 11.78 -0.16
C ASP A 214 14.95 10.66 -0.83
N PHE A 215 14.25 9.72 -1.45
CA PHE A 215 14.90 8.64 -2.17
C PHE A 215 14.06 8.12 -3.33
N ASN A 216 14.75 7.61 -4.34
CA ASN A 216 14.18 6.84 -5.44
C ASN A 216 14.57 5.38 -5.28
N PHE A 217 13.72 4.48 -5.73
CA PHE A 217 14.01 3.06 -5.68
C PHE A 217 13.60 2.35 -6.97
N ASN A 218 14.32 1.29 -7.30
CA ASN A 218 14.09 0.45 -8.48
C ASN A 218 14.13 -1.02 -8.07
N ASP A 219 13.31 -1.83 -8.72
CA ASP A 219 13.29 -3.29 -8.59
C ASP A 219 13.13 -3.78 -7.14
N ILE A 220 12.46 -2.97 -6.31
CA ILE A 220 12.14 -3.40 -4.94
C ILE A 220 11.04 -4.45 -4.99
N ASN A 221 11.34 -5.61 -4.40
CA ASN A 221 10.37 -6.68 -4.21
C ASN A 221 9.84 -6.66 -2.76
N THR A 222 8.51 -6.74 -2.61
CA THR A 222 7.87 -6.59 -1.29
C THR A 222 6.76 -7.58 -1.01
N TYR A 223 6.78 -8.16 0.20
CA TYR A 223 5.62 -8.84 0.80
C TYR A 223 4.74 -7.81 1.52
N TYR A 224 3.72 -7.33 0.82
CA TYR A 224 2.81 -6.30 1.35
C TYR A 224 1.76 -6.86 2.32
N LEU A 225 1.37 -8.13 2.15
CA LEU A 225 0.39 -8.81 2.99
C LEU A 225 0.72 -10.30 3.12
N LYS A 226 0.60 -10.85 4.33
CA LYS A 226 0.88 -12.26 4.61
C LYS A 226 -0.05 -13.17 3.78
N GLY A 227 0.53 -14.18 3.12
CA GLY A 227 -0.19 -15.16 2.32
C GLY A 227 -0.52 -14.71 0.90
N MET A 228 -0.24 -13.46 0.55
CA MET A 228 -0.39 -12.93 -0.81
C MET A 228 0.90 -13.06 -1.61
N PRO A 229 0.83 -13.22 -2.94
CA PRO A 229 2.00 -13.13 -3.80
C PRO A 229 2.72 -11.80 -3.61
N PRO A 230 4.06 -11.77 -3.70
CA PRO A 230 4.80 -10.52 -3.57
C PRO A 230 4.51 -9.57 -4.74
N MET A 231 4.63 -8.29 -4.47
CA MET A 231 4.73 -7.27 -5.51
C MET A 231 6.21 -7.17 -5.93
N THR A 232 6.48 -7.20 -7.22
CA THR A 232 7.83 -7.25 -7.81
C THR A 232 8.06 -6.11 -8.78
N ASP A 233 9.33 -5.88 -9.11
CA ASP A 233 9.78 -4.92 -10.11
C ASP A 233 9.20 -3.51 -9.87
N THR A 234 9.17 -3.10 -8.61
CA THR A 234 8.59 -1.81 -8.25
C THR A 234 9.56 -0.67 -8.49
N LEU A 235 9.02 0.40 -9.05
CA LEU A 235 9.69 1.68 -9.27
C LEU A 235 8.96 2.77 -8.50
N GLY A 236 9.68 3.64 -7.81
CA GLY A 236 9.01 4.70 -7.08
C GLY A 236 9.93 5.66 -6.35
N THR A 237 9.31 6.50 -5.55
CA THR A 237 9.98 7.49 -4.70
C THR A 237 9.50 7.39 -3.26
N GLY A 238 10.36 7.75 -2.32
CA GLY A 238 10.01 7.83 -0.91
C GLY A 238 10.42 9.18 -0.31
N HIS A 239 9.64 9.63 0.66
CA HIS A 239 9.93 10.82 1.43
C HIS A 239 9.62 10.59 2.90
N LEU A 240 10.56 10.96 3.78
CA LEU A 240 10.40 10.96 5.22
C LEU A 240 10.67 12.36 5.76
N ASP A 241 9.71 12.92 6.45
CA ASP A 241 9.91 14.05 7.36
C ASP A 241 9.72 13.61 8.82
N PHE A 242 9.86 14.55 9.76
CA PHE A 242 9.75 14.23 11.18
C PHE A 242 8.41 13.61 11.61
N ASN A 243 7.33 13.86 10.87
CA ASN A 243 5.98 13.42 11.20
C ASN A 243 5.37 12.46 10.21
N LYS A 244 5.87 12.41 8.97
CA LYS A 244 5.22 11.70 7.87
C LYS A 244 6.22 10.86 7.10
N PHE A 245 5.79 9.70 6.67
CA PHE A 245 6.50 8.87 5.72
C PHE A 245 5.59 8.59 4.53
N ARG A 246 6.08 8.82 3.32
CA ARG A 246 5.34 8.66 2.08
C ARG A 246 6.13 7.83 1.09
N ILE A 247 5.46 6.91 0.42
CA ILE A 247 5.96 6.20 -0.76
C ILE A 247 5.01 6.51 -1.91
N ASN A 248 5.55 6.89 -3.05
CA ASN A 248 4.83 6.95 -4.32
C ASN A 248 5.38 5.84 -5.21
N LEU A 249 4.56 4.85 -5.47
CA LEU A 249 4.84 3.79 -6.41
C LEU A 249 4.42 4.26 -7.82
N ILE A 250 5.32 4.20 -8.77
CA ILE A 250 5.10 4.62 -10.16
C ILE A 250 4.69 3.43 -11.01
N ASP A 251 5.31 2.27 -10.74
CA ASP A 251 5.08 1.01 -11.42
C ASP A 251 5.36 -0.18 -10.51
N GLY A 252 4.75 -1.31 -10.81
CA GLY A 252 4.95 -2.57 -10.13
C GLY A 252 4.04 -3.67 -10.67
N ARG A 253 4.30 -4.91 -10.31
CA ARG A 253 3.48 -6.04 -10.73
C ARG A 253 3.34 -7.10 -9.65
N ILE A 254 2.23 -7.83 -9.70
CA ILE A 254 1.99 -9.02 -8.89
C ILE A 254 1.84 -10.19 -9.87
N ASN A 255 2.75 -11.16 -9.79
CA ASN A 255 2.70 -12.37 -10.59
C ASN A 255 1.86 -13.42 -9.85
N LEU A 256 0.88 -13.99 -10.53
CA LEU A 256 0.04 -15.05 -9.99
C LEU A 256 0.64 -16.43 -10.35
N ASP A 257 0.25 -17.47 -9.61
CA ASP A 257 0.81 -18.82 -9.77
C ASP A 257 0.56 -19.46 -11.14
N ASP A 258 -0.46 -18.98 -11.86
CA ASP A 258 -0.83 -19.44 -13.19
C ASP A 258 -0.12 -18.67 -14.33
N GLY A 259 0.79 -17.76 -14.00
CA GLY A 259 1.55 -16.94 -14.92
C GLY A 259 0.85 -15.66 -15.36
N THR A 260 -0.38 -15.39 -14.90
CA THR A 260 -1.03 -14.10 -15.15
C THR A 260 -0.45 -12.99 -14.26
N ARG A 261 -0.71 -11.73 -14.62
CA ARG A 261 -0.09 -10.57 -13.97
C ARG A 261 -1.12 -9.49 -13.69
N ILE A 262 -1.00 -8.91 -12.52
CA ILE A 262 -1.69 -7.67 -12.16
C ILE A 262 -0.66 -6.55 -12.21
N TYR A 263 -0.96 -5.49 -12.96
CA TYR A 263 -0.11 -4.31 -13.09
C TYR A 263 -0.55 -3.25 -12.09
N ILE A 264 0.38 -2.73 -11.34
CA ILE A 264 0.18 -1.59 -10.44
C ILE A 264 0.61 -0.35 -11.20
N ASN A 265 -0.35 0.42 -11.70
CA ASN A 265 -0.09 1.60 -12.51
C ASN A 265 0.33 2.82 -11.68
N ASN A 266 -0.10 2.85 -10.42
CA ASN A 266 0.24 3.87 -9.44
C ASN A 266 -0.11 3.37 -8.04
N GLY A 267 0.67 3.78 -7.05
CA GLY A 267 0.39 3.48 -5.66
C GLY A 267 0.91 4.57 -4.73
N LYS A 268 0.23 4.76 -3.61
CA LYS A 268 0.71 5.66 -2.56
C LYS A 268 0.54 4.97 -1.20
N PHE A 269 1.59 5.02 -0.41
CA PHE A 269 1.53 4.71 1.00
C PHE A 269 1.83 5.98 1.79
N ASN A 270 0.94 6.35 2.68
CA ASN A 270 1.10 7.49 3.58
C ASN A 270 1.03 7.00 5.03
N ALA A 271 2.05 7.29 5.81
CA ALA A 271 2.04 7.16 7.25
C ALA A 271 2.02 8.57 7.84
N PHE A 272 0.94 8.93 8.50
CA PHE A 272 0.77 10.23 9.12
C PHE A 272 1.06 10.12 10.61
N ASP A 273 1.67 11.17 11.17
CA ASP A 273 1.95 11.26 12.62
C ASP A 273 2.69 10.02 13.16
N ILE A 274 3.82 9.69 12.51
CA ILE A 274 4.62 8.49 12.80
C ILE A 274 5.19 8.45 14.23
N LYS A 275 5.14 9.57 14.94
CA LYS A 275 5.52 9.68 16.37
C LYS A 275 4.43 9.13 17.28
N GLN A 276 3.19 9.21 16.87
CA GLN A 276 2.07 8.72 17.66
C GLN A 276 2.01 7.19 17.61
N ARG A 277 1.78 6.58 18.75
CA ARG A 277 1.53 5.14 18.80
C ARG A 277 0.23 4.83 18.05
N HIS A 278 0.31 4.00 17.02
CA HIS A 278 -0.81 3.67 16.14
C HIS A 278 -1.37 4.86 15.36
N GLY A 279 -0.49 5.76 14.88
CA GLY A 279 -0.86 6.84 13.98
C GLY A 279 -1.60 6.33 12.72
N PRO A 280 -2.30 7.19 11.98
CA PRO A 280 -3.04 6.78 10.80
C PRO A 280 -2.11 6.45 9.63
N GLY A 281 -2.45 5.37 8.93
CA GLY A 281 -1.85 4.95 7.67
C GLY A 281 -2.88 4.90 6.56
N GLN A 282 -2.45 5.11 5.33
CA GLN A 282 -3.29 5.05 4.14
C GLN A 282 -2.54 4.40 2.99
N ILE A 283 -3.23 3.53 2.26
CA ILE A 283 -2.78 2.98 0.98
C ILE A 283 -3.77 3.39 -0.09
N LEU A 284 -3.27 3.90 -1.22
CA LEU A 284 -4.00 4.13 -2.45
C LEU A 284 -3.35 3.30 -3.54
N ILE A 285 -4.13 2.51 -4.27
CA ILE A 285 -3.65 1.65 -5.36
C ILE A 285 -4.51 1.90 -6.60
N ASP A 286 -3.86 2.05 -7.73
CA ASP A 286 -4.45 2.02 -9.06
C ASP A 286 -3.80 0.85 -9.83
N ALA A 287 -4.62 -0.14 -10.18
CA ALA A 287 -4.15 -1.37 -10.78
C ALA A 287 -4.99 -1.76 -11.98
N SER A 288 -4.41 -2.53 -12.90
CA SER A 288 -5.09 -3.06 -14.07
C SER A 288 -4.76 -4.53 -14.30
N SER A 289 -5.77 -5.29 -14.71
CA SER A 289 -5.67 -6.69 -15.11
C SER A 289 -7.00 -7.16 -15.72
N ASN A 290 -7.10 -8.44 -16.02
CA ASN A 290 -8.40 -9.07 -16.22
C ASN A 290 -9.16 -9.15 -14.89
N VAL A 291 -10.47 -8.94 -14.89
CA VAL A 291 -11.29 -8.96 -13.66
C VAL A 291 -11.15 -10.27 -12.89
N GLY A 292 -11.06 -11.40 -13.59
CA GLY A 292 -10.84 -12.72 -12.97
C GLY A 292 -9.54 -12.81 -12.19
N ASP A 293 -8.49 -12.09 -12.60
CA ASP A 293 -7.20 -12.10 -11.91
C ASP A 293 -7.26 -11.39 -10.55
N PHE A 294 -8.03 -10.30 -10.45
CA PHE A 294 -8.28 -9.66 -9.15
C PHE A 294 -9.00 -10.60 -8.19
N PHE A 295 -10.01 -11.35 -8.67
CA PHE A 295 -10.70 -12.34 -7.84
C PHE A 295 -9.80 -13.51 -7.46
N ASN A 296 -8.91 -13.96 -8.37
CA ASN A 296 -7.90 -14.97 -8.06
C ASN A 296 -6.94 -14.47 -6.96
N LEU A 297 -6.44 -13.24 -7.08
CA LEU A 297 -5.60 -12.64 -6.04
C LEU A 297 -6.32 -12.59 -4.69
N LEU A 298 -7.55 -12.07 -4.67
CA LEU A 298 -8.35 -11.94 -3.45
C LEU A 298 -8.66 -13.29 -2.80
N SER A 299 -8.85 -14.34 -3.60
CA SER A 299 -9.12 -15.70 -3.10
C SER A 299 -7.97 -16.32 -2.32
N LYS A 300 -6.75 -15.79 -2.45
CA LYS A 300 -5.56 -16.25 -1.70
C LYS A 300 -5.52 -15.71 -0.27
N HIS A 301 -6.31 -14.72 0.05
CA HIS A 301 -6.39 -14.16 1.40
C HIS A 301 -7.44 -14.88 2.24
N ASP A 302 -7.05 -15.46 3.37
CA ASP A 302 -7.90 -16.32 4.23
C ASP A 302 -9.27 -15.70 4.61
N TYR A 303 -9.32 -14.39 4.83
CA TYR A 303 -10.56 -13.70 5.17
C TYR A 303 -11.39 -13.38 3.93
N ILE A 304 -10.77 -12.85 2.88
CA ILE A 304 -11.46 -12.40 1.67
C ILE A 304 -11.97 -13.59 0.85
N SER A 305 -11.24 -14.71 0.84
CA SER A 305 -11.68 -15.95 0.18
C SER A 305 -13.03 -16.49 0.70
N LYS A 306 -13.37 -16.16 1.94
CA LYS A 306 -14.67 -16.48 2.53
C LYS A 306 -15.79 -15.54 2.09
N LEU A 307 -15.45 -14.31 1.70
CA LEU A 307 -16.39 -13.31 1.23
C LEU A 307 -16.66 -13.42 -0.27
N VAL A 308 -15.70 -13.94 -1.04
CA VAL A 308 -15.77 -13.96 -2.51
C VAL A 308 -15.60 -15.40 -2.99
N LYS A 309 -16.71 -16.07 -3.21
CA LYS A 309 -16.75 -17.44 -3.77
C LYS A 309 -16.92 -17.47 -5.30
N LEU A 310 -16.62 -16.36 -5.97
CA LEU A 310 -16.63 -16.30 -7.43
C LEU A 310 -15.41 -17.04 -8.00
N ASN A 311 -15.67 -17.96 -8.93
CA ASN A 311 -14.60 -18.65 -9.62
C ASN A 311 -14.01 -17.72 -10.69
N ARG A 312 -12.70 -17.55 -10.68
CA ARG A 312 -11.93 -16.81 -11.69
C ARG A 312 -12.27 -17.19 -13.11
N ASP A 313 -12.36 -18.50 -13.37
CA ASP A 313 -12.58 -19.05 -14.71
C ASP A 313 -13.94 -18.66 -15.33
N ASN A 314 -14.79 -18.02 -14.54
CA ASN A 314 -16.10 -17.59 -14.95
C ASN A 314 -16.20 -16.08 -15.22
N LEU A 315 -15.14 -15.30 -14.98
CA LEU A 315 -15.16 -13.84 -15.09
C LEU A 315 -14.07 -13.36 -16.03
N PHE A 316 -14.44 -12.63 -17.09
CA PHE A 316 -13.52 -12.03 -18.03
C PHE A 316 -13.91 -10.59 -18.32
N GLY A 317 -12.92 -9.77 -18.60
CA GLY A 317 -13.02 -8.37 -18.98
C GLY A 317 -11.81 -7.59 -18.51
N GLU A 318 -11.32 -6.70 -19.35
CA GLU A 318 -10.27 -5.75 -18.96
C GLU A 318 -10.78 -4.88 -17.82
N SER A 319 -9.99 -4.72 -16.79
CA SER A 319 -10.46 -4.02 -15.60
C SER A 319 -9.42 -3.10 -14.99
N LYS A 320 -9.93 -2.05 -14.35
CA LYS A 320 -9.16 -1.07 -13.58
C LYS A 320 -9.70 -1.03 -12.17
N LEU A 321 -8.81 -1.22 -11.20
CA LEU A 321 -9.11 -1.20 -9.78
C LEU A 321 -8.50 0.06 -9.15
N LYS A 322 -9.33 0.84 -8.45
CA LYS A 322 -8.87 1.85 -7.50
C LYS A 322 -9.24 1.39 -6.10
N LEU A 323 -8.24 1.27 -5.25
CA LEU A 323 -8.39 0.86 -3.87
C LEU A 323 -7.86 1.96 -2.94
N GLN A 324 -8.67 2.35 -1.98
CA GLN A 324 -8.23 3.13 -0.82
C GLN A 324 -8.40 2.27 0.43
N PHE A 325 -7.37 2.28 1.28
CA PHE A 325 -7.34 1.52 2.51
C PHE A 325 -6.73 2.36 3.63
N ASP A 326 -7.54 2.79 4.59
CA ASP A 326 -7.13 3.56 5.75
C ASP A 326 -7.05 2.64 6.98
N PHE A 327 -5.97 2.70 7.75
CA PHE A 327 -5.71 1.78 8.86
C PHE A 327 -4.79 2.38 9.91
N PRO A 328 -4.81 1.88 11.18
CA PRO A 328 -3.85 2.27 12.19
C PRO A 328 -2.48 1.60 11.96
N LEU A 329 -1.38 2.35 12.13
CA LEU A 329 -0.01 1.85 12.02
C LEU A 329 0.36 0.98 13.21
N LYS A 330 0.16 -0.33 13.10
CA LYS A 330 0.50 -1.33 14.14
C LYS A 330 0.91 -2.67 13.52
N ASN A 331 1.54 -3.52 14.32
CA ASN A 331 2.09 -4.80 13.84
C ASN A 331 1.04 -5.79 13.30
N SER A 332 -0.20 -5.70 13.77
CA SER A 332 -1.31 -6.53 13.30
C SER A 332 -2.56 -5.67 13.24
N VAL A 333 -3.09 -5.48 12.05
CA VAL A 333 -4.32 -4.73 11.79
C VAL A 333 -5.43 -5.74 11.52
N LYS A 334 -6.52 -5.63 12.27
CA LYS A 334 -7.74 -6.38 11.97
C LYS A 334 -8.51 -5.64 10.88
N PHE A 335 -9.15 -6.35 9.99
CA PHE A 335 -9.97 -5.74 8.95
C PHE A 335 -11.06 -4.82 9.54
N SER A 336 -11.64 -5.21 10.68
CA SER A 336 -12.59 -4.40 11.43
C SER A 336 -12.06 -3.06 11.97
N GLU A 337 -10.78 -2.76 11.80
CA GLU A 337 -10.16 -1.50 12.24
C GLU A 337 -9.77 -0.62 11.06
N THR A 338 -10.27 -0.97 9.88
CA THR A 338 -9.92 -0.32 8.61
C THR A 338 -11.14 0.35 7.98
N LYS A 339 -10.86 1.33 7.13
CA LYS A 339 -11.83 1.89 6.20
C LYS A 339 -11.35 1.58 4.80
N THR A 340 -12.22 1.01 3.98
CA THR A 340 -11.86 0.57 2.64
C THR A 340 -12.85 1.11 1.62
N ASN A 341 -12.35 1.68 0.52
CA ASN A 341 -13.13 2.02 -0.65
C ASN A 341 -12.57 1.25 -1.85
N ILE A 342 -13.42 0.59 -2.58
CA ILE A 342 -13.11 -0.19 -3.79
C ILE A 342 -13.91 0.40 -4.94
N ASN A 343 -13.24 0.75 -6.02
CA ASN A 343 -13.85 1.14 -7.29
C ASN A 343 -13.22 0.25 -8.38
N LEU A 344 -14.03 -0.63 -8.96
CA LEU A 344 -13.62 -1.58 -10.00
C LEU A 344 -14.43 -1.32 -11.27
N GLU A 345 -13.75 -0.84 -12.30
CA GLU A 345 -14.28 -0.67 -13.64
C GLU A 345 -13.91 -1.88 -14.49
N VAL A 346 -14.88 -2.47 -15.19
CA VAL A 346 -14.68 -3.61 -16.08
C VAL A 346 -15.23 -3.26 -17.45
N GLY A 347 -14.42 -3.37 -18.48
CA GLY A 347 -14.82 -3.27 -19.87
C GLY A 347 -15.04 -4.67 -20.49
N GLU A 348 -15.98 -4.78 -21.41
CA GLU A 348 -16.30 -6.05 -22.08
C GLU A 348 -16.49 -7.24 -21.13
N LEU A 349 -17.33 -7.04 -20.10
CA LEU A 349 -17.60 -8.05 -19.09
C LEU A 349 -18.24 -9.30 -19.73
N LYS A 350 -17.65 -10.46 -19.47
CA LYS A 350 -18.22 -11.76 -19.82
C LYS A 350 -18.26 -12.65 -18.58
N ILE A 351 -19.43 -13.21 -18.28
CA ILE A 351 -19.62 -14.19 -17.20
C ILE A 351 -20.00 -15.52 -17.84
N TYR A 352 -19.28 -16.57 -17.46
CA TYR A 352 -19.49 -17.92 -17.94
C TYR A 352 -20.21 -18.76 -16.89
N ASN A 353 -21.07 -19.65 -17.35
CA ASN A 353 -21.72 -20.63 -16.48
C ASN A 353 -20.79 -21.84 -16.18
N LYS A 354 -21.26 -22.79 -15.37
CA LYS A 354 -20.50 -24.01 -15.01
C LYS A 354 -20.09 -24.86 -16.22
N ASN A 355 -20.81 -24.77 -17.33
CA ASN A 355 -20.53 -25.51 -18.56
C ASN A 355 -19.60 -24.73 -19.51
N LYS A 356 -19.00 -23.63 -19.04
CA LYS A 356 -18.15 -22.72 -19.81
C LYS A 356 -18.85 -22.05 -21.01
N ASN A 357 -20.18 -21.98 -21.00
CA ASN A 357 -20.93 -21.17 -21.94
C ASN A 357 -21.06 -19.74 -21.39
N VAL A 358 -20.97 -18.76 -22.27
CA VAL A 358 -21.21 -17.36 -21.89
C VAL A 358 -22.68 -17.23 -21.44
N SER A 359 -22.92 -16.69 -20.27
CA SER A 359 -24.26 -16.47 -19.72
C SER A 359 -24.60 -14.97 -19.60
N ILE A 360 -23.62 -14.11 -19.42
CA ILE A 360 -23.82 -12.66 -19.37
C ILE A 360 -22.72 -11.97 -20.16
N ILE A 361 -23.10 -10.99 -20.98
CA ILE A 361 -22.18 -10.08 -21.68
C ILE A 361 -22.59 -8.66 -21.29
N GLY A 362 -21.62 -7.80 -20.96
CA GLY A 362 -21.86 -6.39 -20.71
C GLY A 362 -20.77 -5.52 -21.31
N ASP A 363 -21.14 -4.37 -21.88
CA ASP A 363 -20.16 -3.42 -22.44
C ASP A 363 -19.26 -2.84 -21.37
N SER A 364 -19.84 -2.53 -20.22
CA SER A 364 -19.08 -2.09 -19.05
C SER A 364 -19.82 -2.37 -17.74
N ALA A 365 -19.05 -2.60 -16.69
CA ALA A 365 -19.55 -2.68 -15.32
C ALA A 365 -18.68 -1.82 -14.39
N LEU A 366 -19.32 -1.18 -13.43
CA LEU A 366 -18.68 -0.40 -12.38
C LEU A 366 -19.17 -0.92 -11.04
N LEU A 367 -18.25 -1.43 -10.23
CA LEU A 367 -18.49 -1.84 -8.85
C LEU A 367 -17.86 -0.81 -7.91
N ILE A 368 -18.66 -0.23 -7.04
CA ILE A 368 -18.21 0.65 -5.96
C ILE A 368 -18.60 0.00 -4.64
N LEU A 369 -17.63 -0.26 -3.78
CA LEU A 369 -17.86 -0.83 -2.45
C LEU A 369 -17.14 0.00 -1.38
N ASP A 370 -17.84 0.29 -0.31
CA ASP A 370 -17.33 0.96 0.88
C ASP A 370 -17.45 0.04 2.10
N TYR A 371 -16.41 0.05 2.92
CA TYR A 371 -16.41 -0.57 4.23
C TYR A 371 -15.95 0.46 5.26
N ASP A 372 -16.76 0.71 6.26
CA ASP A 372 -16.41 1.59 7.39
C ASP A 372 -16.59 0.84 8.72
N ILE A 373 -15.57 0.89 9.54
CA ILE A 373 -15.52 0.28 10.87
C ILE A 373 -16.70 0.67 11.78
N ASN A 374 -17.20 1.91 11.63
CA ASN A 374 -18.22 2.46 12.52
C ASN A 374 -19.64 2.05 12.13
N GLU A 375 -19.84 1.51 10.92
CA GLU A 375 -21.18 1.30 10.40
C GLU A 375 -21.59 -0.17 10.35
N ALA A 376 -20.72 -1.11 9.98
CA ALA A 376 -21.16 -2.49 9.81
C ALA A 376 -20.05 -3.52 9.59
N ARG A 377 -20.42 -4.81 9.65
CA ARG A 377 -19.57 -5.98 9.35
C ARG A 377 -19.65 -6.39 7.87
N PHE A 378 -19.99 -5.49 6.97
CA PHE A 378 -20.22 -5.77 5.55
C PHE A 378 -19.82 -4.57 4.68
N PHE A 379 -19.53 -4.85 3.42
CA PHE A 379 -19.36 -3.81 2.42
C PHE A 379 -20.73 -3.35 1.92
N LYS A 380 -20.89 -2.05 1.78
CA LYS A 380 -22.04 -1.42 1.11
C LYS A 380 -21.59 -0.80 -0.20
N GLY A 381 -22.45 -0.81 -1.20
CA GLY A 381 -22.14 -0.13 -2.43
C GLY A 381 -23.12 -0.36 -3.55
N SER A 382 -22.64 -0.15 -4.77
CA SER A 382 -23.46 -0.27 -5.96
C SER A 382 -22.71 -0.99 -7.10
N ILE A 383 -23.49 -1.67 -7.93
CA ILE A 383 -23.05 -2.22 -9.21
C ILE A 383 -23.82 -1.50 -10.29
N LYS A 384 -23.13 -0.84 -11.21
CA LYS A 384 -23.71 -0.18 -12.38
C LYS A 384 -23.19 -0.82 -13.64
N THR A 385 -24.07 -1.03 -14.62
CA THR A 385 -23.67 -1.64 -15.89
C THR A 385 -24.29 -0.90 -17.07
N LYS A 386 -23.67 -1.08 -18.23
CA LYS A 386 -24.21 -0.64 -19.51
C LYS A 386 -24.35 -1.84 -20.43
N SER A 387 -25.46 -1.87 -21.16
CA SER A 387 -25.71 -2.86 -22.21
C SER A 387 -25.45 -4.31 -21.72
N ILE A 388 -26.23 -4.76 -20.74
CA ILE A 388 -26.16 -6.16 -20.30
C ILE A 388 -27.04 -7.03 -21.18
N LYS A 389 -26.43 -8.05 -21.76
CA LYS A 389 -27.12 -9.13 -22.47
C LYS A 389 -27.00 -10.41 -21.64
N ILE A 390 -28.15 -10.99 -21.28
CA ILE A 390 -28.23 -12.26 -20.56
C ILE A 390 -28.65 -13.33 -21.55
N LEU A 391 -27.84 -14.38 -21.67
CA LEU A 391 -28.02 -15.47 -22.63
C LEU A 391 -28.63 -16.67 -21.92
N GLU A 392 -29.54 -17.37 -22.61
CA GLU A 392 -30.12 -18.63 -22.15
C GLU A 392 -30.67 -18.62 -20.71
N LEU A 393 -31.70 -17.81 -20.44
CA LEU A 393 -32.36 -17.76 -19.13
C LEU A 393 -33.65 -18.61 -19.12
N PRO A 394 -33.60 -19.91 -18.76
CA PRO A 394 -34.79 -20.74 -18.61
C PRO A 394 -35.80 -20.18 -17.61
N VAL A 395 -35.28 -19.52 -16.56
CA VAL A 395 -36.05 -18.92 -15.47
C VAL A 395 -36.94 -17.77 -15.96
N PHE A 396 -36.41 -16.89 -16.79
CA PHE A 396 -37.20 -15.78 -17.33
C PHE A 396 -38.19 -16.24 -18.40
N ALA A 397 -37.83 -17.23 -19.20
CA ALA A 397 -38.78 -17.87 -20.11
C ALA A 397 -39.99 -18.43 -19.34
N GLN A 398 -39.78 -19.12 -18.22
CA GLN A 398 -40.85 -19.62 -17.36
C GLN A 398 -41.71 -18.49 -16.76
N ILE A 399 -41.11 -17.40 -16.30
CA ILE A 399 -41.84 -16.23 -15.77
C ILE A 399 -42.73 -15.62 -16.86
N LEU A 400 -42.22 -15.50 -18.08
CA LEU A 400 -42.94 -14.94 -19.20
C LEU A 400 -44.03 -15.90 -19.75
N ASP A 401 -43.73 -17.18 -19.91
CA ASP A 401 -44.64 -18.20 -20.45
C ASP A 401 -45.85 -18.44 -19.54
N VAL A 402 -45.65 -18.45 -18.22
CA VAL A 402 -46.76 -18.65 -17.25
C VAL A 402 -47.66 -17.43 -17.17
N SER A 403 -47.09 -16.23 -17.42
CA SER A 403 -47.76 -14.96 -17.09
C SER A 403 -48.49 -14.32 -18.28
N ILE A 404 -48.13 -14.68 -19.53
CA ILE A 404 -48.66 -14.01 -20.73
C ILE A 404 -48.92 -15.05 -21.84
N PRO A 405 -50.14 -15.49 -22.04
CA PRO A 405 -50.48 -16.36 -23.15
C PRO A 405 -50.18 -15.67 -24.50
N GLY A 406 -49.33 -16.31 -25.31
CA GLY A 406 -48.92 -15.77 -26.61
C GLY A 406 -47.55 -15.11 -26.66
N LEU A 407 -46.88 -14.89 -25.53
CA LEU A 407 -45.48 -14.45 -25.49
C LEU A 407 -44.50 -15.61 -25.77
N SER A 408 -44.94 -16.84 -25.71
CA SER A 408 -44.19 -18.02 -26.11
C SER A 408 -43.65 -17.96 -27.55
N ASN A 409 -44.28 -17.19 -28.43
CA ASN A 409 -43.79 -16.94 -29.79
C ASN A 409 -42.55 -16.01 -29.83
N ILE A 410 -42.22 -15.34 -28.72
CA ILE A 410 -40.97 -14.55 -28.58
C ILE A 410 -39.81 -15.48 -28.27
N SER A 411 -40.07 -16.69 -27.75
CA SER A 411 -39.04 -17.68 -27.40
C SER A 411 -38.49 -18.46 -28.60
N ASP A 412 -39.11 -18.42 -29.76
CA ASP A 412 -38.67 -19.19 -30.94
C ASP A 412 -37.53 -18.53 -31.72
N GLY A 413 -37.18 -17.27 -31.42
CA GLY A 413 -36.16 -16.53 -32.16
C GLY A 413 -34.91 -16.07 -31.35
N GLY A 414 -34.91 -16.19 -30.06
CA GLY A 414 -33.75 -15.75 -29.25
C GLY A 414 -34.07 -15.80 -27.76
N ARG A 415 -33.34 -16.63 -27.05
CA ARG A 415 -33.41 -16.78 -25.58
C ARG A 415 -32.66 -15.67 -24.82
N ASP A 416 -32.24 -14.63 -25.53
CA ASP A 416 -31.39 -13.59 -25.02
C ASP A 416 -32.19 -12.33 -24.63
N ILE A 417 -31.90 -11.79 -23.45
CA ILE A 417 -32.54 -10.56 -22.98
C ILE A 417 -31.46 -9.48 -22.87
N THR A 418 -31.71 -8.32 -23.48
CA THR A 418 -30.80 -7.16 -23.39
C THR A 418 -31.42 -6.06 -22.56
N PHE A 419 -30.60 -5.52 -21.64
CA PHE A 419 -30.92 -4.34 -20.83
C PHE A 419 -29.93 -3.21 -21.20
N GLY A 420 -30.40 -1.96 -21.22
CA GLY A 420 -29.58 -0.80 -21.54
C GLY A 420 -28.66 -0.45 -20.37
N THR A 421 -29.21 -0.03 -19.26
CA THR A 421 -28.45 0.27 -18.05
C THR A 421 -29.03 -0.47 -16.85
N SER A 422 -28.16 -0.82 -15.91
CA SER A 422 -28.60 -1.42 -14.65
C SER A 422 -27.90 -0.76 -13.47
N ASN A 423 -28.60 -0.69 -12.34
CA ASN A 423 -28.07 -0.23 -11.07
C ASN A 423 -28.56 -1.18 -9.97
N PHE A 424 -27.64 -1.62 -9.12
CA PHE A 424 -27.94 -2.48 -7.97
C PHE A 424 -27.28 -1.88 -6.74
N ASP A 425 -28.06 -1.63 -5.71
CA ASP A 425 -27.57 -1.29 -4.38
C ASP A 425 -27.34 -2.58 -3.59
N VAL A 426 -26.13 -2.81 -3.14
CA VAL A 426 -25.69 -4.10 -2.61
C VAL A 426 -25.03 -4.01 -1.25
N GLU A 427 -25.21 -5.06 -0.45
CA GLU A 427 -24.38 -5.36 0.72
C GLU A 427 -23.68 -6.71 0.50
N LEU A 428 -22.38 -6.75 0.76
CA LEU A 428 -21.57 -7.96 0.72
C LEU A 428 -21.04 -8.26 2.12
N SER A 429 -21.36 -9.44 2.63
CA SER A 429 -20.90 -9.94 3.92
C SER A 429 -20.29 -11.34 3.78
N ASN A 430 -19.77 -11.89 4.87
CA ASN A 430 -19.34 -13.30 4.91
C ASN A 430 -20.49 -14.29 4.81
N GLN A 431 -21.74 -13.87 5.01
CA GLN A 431 -22.93 -14.71 4.91
C GLN A 431 -23.49 -14.73 3.50
N GLY A 432 -23.35 -13.66 2.73
CA GLY A 432 -23.93 -13.56 1.41
C GLY A 432 -23.95 -12.17 0.81
N ILE A 433 -24.65 -12.05 -0.30
CA ILE A 433 -24.94 -10.80 -1.00
C ILE A 433 -26.42 -10.47 -0.78
N ASN A 434 -26.69 -9.21 -0.41
CA ASN A 434 -28.02 -8.65 -0.32
C ASN A 434 -28.16 -7.54 -1.35
N ILE A 435 -29.16 -7.66 -2.23
CA ILE A 435 -29.55 -6.62 -3.18
C ILE A 435 -30.78 -5.95 -2.62
N PHE A 436 -30.65 -4.68 -2.24
CA PHE A 436 -31.78 -3.90 -1.70
C PHE A 436 -32.66 -3.36 -2.80
N ASP A 437 -32.02 -2.86 -3.87
CA ASP A 437 -32.65 -2.21 -4.97
C ASP A 437 -31.86 -2.47 -6.25
N GLY A 438 -32.39 -3.33 -7.09
CA GLY A 438 -31.82 -3.65 -8.40
C GLY A 438 -32.80 -3.20 -9.47
N ILE A 439 -32.35 -2.33 -10.37
CA ILE A 439 -33.12 -1.85 -11.52
C ILE A 439 -32.34 -2.13 -12.78
N LEU A 440 -32.96 -2.83 -13.72
CA LEU A 440 -32.47 -3.04 -15.06
C LEU A 440 -33.42 -2.36 -16.04
N LYS A 441 -32.91 -1.35 -16.74
CA LYS A 441 -33.70 -0.55 -17.69
C LYS A 441 -33.71 -1.22 -19.07
N PRO A 442 -34.80 -1.08 -19.83
CA PRO A 442 -34.83 -1.55 -21.20
C PRO A 442 -33.81 -0.77 -22.07
N GLU A 443 -33.37 -1.38 -23.15
CA GLU A 443 -32.51 -0.73 -24.13
C GLU A 443 -33.30 0.34 -24.91
N SER A 444 -32.84 1.58 -24.84
CA SER A 444 -33.57 2.77 -25.36
C SER A 444 -33.55 2.91 -26.88
N ASN A 445 -32.71 2.16 -27.60
CA ASN A 445 -32.42 2.37 -29.03
C ASN A 445 -33.06 1.33 -29.95
N LEU A 446 -33.82 0.39 -29.44
CA LEU A 446 -34.51 -0.60 -30.28
C LEU A 446 -35.86 -0.07 -30.71
N PRO A 447 -36.22 -0.17 -32.00
CA PRO A 447 -37.63 -0.03 -32.40
C PRO A 447 -38.41 -1.09 -31.62
N VAL A 448 -39.58 -0.71 -31.14
CA VAL A 448 -40.40 -1.47 -30.20
C VAL A 448 -40.90 -2.78 -30.82
N VAL A 449 -40.00 -3.65 -31.17
CA VAL A 449 -40.27 -4.99 -31.68
C VAL A 449 -39.42 -5.96 -30.88
N GLY A 450 -40.05 -6.77 -30.05
CA GLY A 450 -39.43 -7.92 -29.40
C GLY A 450 -39.02 -7.70 -27.94
N ASN A 451 -37.99 -8.19 -27.47
CA ASN A 451 -37.56 -8.62 -26.16
C ASN A 451 -37.10 -7.49 -25.17
N SER A 452 -37.57 -6.26 -25.29
CA SER A 452 -37.22 -5.19 -24.32
C SER A 452 -38.01 -5.33 -23.03
N LEU A 453 -37.33 -5.53 -21.92
CA LEU A 453 -37.92 -5.69 -20.60
C LEU A 453 -37.28 -4.68 -19.63
N GLY A 454 -38.13 -4.12 -18.74
CA GLY A 454 -37.66 -3.51 -17.51
C GLY A 454 -37.78 -4.53 -16.37
N LEU A 455 -36.80 -4.50 -15.47
CA LEU A 455 -36.75 -5.45 -14.34
C LEU A 455 -36.36 -4.71 -13.05
N SER A 456 -37.13 -4.96 -11.99
CA SER A 456 -36.65 -4.68 -10.63
C SER A 456 -36.40 -5.99 -9.90
N ILE A 457 -35.38 -6.02 -9.05
CA ILE A 457 -35.01 -7.19 -8.25
C ILE A 457 -34.48 -6.77 -6.90
N SER A 458 -34.87 -7.44 -5.84
CA SER A 458 -34.32 -7.32 -4.50
C SER A 458 -34.30 -8.68 -3.81
N GLY A 459 -33.35 -8.93 -2.91
CA GLY A 459 -33.27 -10.19 -2.21
C GLY A 459 -31.87 -10.57 -1.78
N LYS A 460 -31.70 -11.82 -1.41
CA LYS A 460 -30.47 -12.33 -0.79
C LYS A 460 -29.99 -13.61 -1.44
N TYR A 461 -28.67 -13.75 -1.51
CA TYR A 461 -27.99 -14.99 -1.79
C TYR A 461 -27.07 -15.35 -0.62
N PHE A 462 -27.29 -16.51 0.00
CA PHE A 462 -26.48 -17.01 1.12
C PHE A 462 -25.40 -17.98 0.62
N PHE A 463 -24.13 -17.69 0.93
CA PHE A 463 -22.99 -18.44 0.39
C PHE A 463 -22.88 -19.89 0.89
N ASP A 464 -23.05 -20.09 2.20
CA ASP A 464 -22.79 -21.40 2.82
C ASP A 464 -23.91 -22.39 2.51
N GLU A 465 -25.13 -21.92 2.56
CA GLU A 465 -26.34 -22.73 2.32
C GLU A 465 -26.70 -22.79 0.85
N LYS A 466 -26.09 -21.96 -0.02
CA LYS A 466 -26.41 -21.75 -1.43
C LYS A 466 -27.89 -21.43 -1.65
N LEU A 467 -28.50 -20.80 -0.65
CA LEU A 467 -29.90 -20.40 -0.72
C LEU A 467 -30.06 -19.09 -1.46
N ILE A 468 -31.08 -18.98 -2.27
CA ILE A 468 -31.49 -17.73 -2.92
C ILE A 468 -32.90 -17.39 -2.49
N ASP A 469 -33.20 -16.11 -2.35
CA ASP A 469 -34.54 -15.57 -2.15
C ASP A 469 -34.61 -14.16 -2.74
N PHE A 470 -35.04 -14.07 -3.99
CA PHE A 470 -35.19 -12.83 -4.72
C PHE A 470 -36.66 -12.59 -5.09
N ASN A 471 -37.08 -11.34 -4.88
CA ASN A 471 -38.35 -10.83 -5.33
C ASN A 471 -38.12 -9.79 -6.42
N GLY A 472 -39.02 -9.73 -7.40
CA GLY A 472 -38.87 -8.73 -8.46
C GLY A 472 -40.17 -8.50 -9.22
N THR A 473 -40.04 -7.59 -10.19
CA THR A 473 -41.14 -7.24 -11.09
C THR A 473 -40.60 -7.09 -12.50
N VAL A 474 -41.17 -7.78 -13.46
CA VAL A 474 -40.88 -7.62 -14.89
C VAL A 474 -41.94 -6.74 -15.53
N VAL A 475 -41.51 -5.79 -16.34
CA VAL A 475 -42.37 -4.91 -17.13
C VAL A 475 -42.01 -5.08 -18.61
N PRO A 476 -42.88 -5.75 -19.41
CA PRO A 476 -42.66 -5.87 -20.85
C PRO A 476 -42.91 -4.55 -21.56
N VAL A 477 -41.93 -4.02 -22.29
CA VAL A 477 -42.05 -2.76 -23.02
C VAL A 477 -43.05 -2.87 -24.19
N SER A 478 -43.17 -4.05 -24.79
CA SER A 478 -44.11 -4.31 -25.87
C SER A 478 -45.59 -4.08 -25.49
N TRP A 479 -45.90 -4.11 -24.19
CA TRP A 479 -47.25 -3.81 -23.72
C TRP A 479 -47.57 -2.31 -23.79
N LEU A 480 -46.58 -1.45 -23.66
CA LEU A 480 -46.74 0.00 -23.76
C LEU A 480 -47.25 0.44 -25.14
N ASN A 481 -46.94 -0.35 -26.20
CA ASN A 481 -47.33 -0.01 -27.57
C ASN A 481 -48.66 -0.65 -28.01
N ASN A 482 -49.11 -1.65 -27.28
CA ASN A 482 -50.35 -2.34 -27.58
C ASN A 482 -51.51 -1.87 -26.68
N LEU A 483 -51.30 -0.81 -25.91
CA LEU A 483 -52.36 -0.19 -25.15
C LEU A 483 -53.39 0.44 -26.12
N PRO A 484 -54.69 0.29 -25.84
CA PRO A 484 -55.72 0.93 -26.65
C PRO A 484 -55.47 2.43 -26.79
N SER A 485 -55.75 3.00 -27.95
CA SER A 485 -55.54 4.43 -28.29
C SER A 485 -56.22 5.42 -27.35
N ASN A 486 -57.00 4.95 -26.41
CA ASN A 486 -57.72 5.74 -25.39
C ASN A 486 -57.01 5.79 -24.05
N VAL A 487 -55.81 5.18 -23.90
CA VAL A 487 -54.98 5.29 -22.70
C VAL A 487 -54.13 6.55 -22.87
N PRO A 488 -54.13 7.51 -21.91
CA PRO A 488 -53.32 8.74 -21.99
C PRO A 488 -51.86 8.40 -22.26
N ILE A 489 -51.26 9.13 -23.17
CA ILE A 489 -49.86 9.00 -23.56
C ILE A 489 -48.96 9.09 -22.32
N LEU A 490 -47.92 8.31 -22.27
CA LEU A 490 -46.96 8.19 -21.16
C LEU A 490 -46.59 9.46 -20.40
N GLY A 491 -46.59 10.64 -21.04
CA GLY A 491 -46.36 11.94 -20.41
C GLY A 491 -47.35 12.34 -19.33
N GLU A 492 -48.64 11.96 -19.47
CA GLU A 492 -49.67 12.22 -18.44
C GLU A 492 -49.64 11.14 -17.33
N LEU A 493 -49.20 9.90 -17.64
CA LEU A 493 -49.00 8.86 -16.64
C LEU A 493 -47.89 9.19 -15.66
N PHE A 494 -46.82 9.89 -16.14
CA PHE A 494 -45.71 10.35 -15.32
C PHE A 494 -45.98 11.64 -14.57
N SER A 495 -46.96 12.45 -14.97
CA SER A 495 -47.29 13.73 -14.34
C SER A 495 -48.22 13.65 -13.14
N GLY A 496 -48.64 12.46 -12.70
CA GLY A 496 -49.38 12.25 -11.44
C GLY A 496 -50.85 12.60 -11.50
N SER A 497 -51.53 12.35 -12.65
CA SER A 497 -52.99 12.47 -12.72
C SER A 497 -53.69 11.47 -11.79
N LYS A 498 -54.77 11.87 -11.15
CA LYS A 498 -55.43 11.21 -10.03
C LYS A 498 -56.25 9.98 -10.36
N ASP A 499 -56.28 9.54 -11.60
CA ASP A 499 -57.16 8.43 -12.04
C ASP A 499 -56.30 7.18 -12.33
N GLY A 500 -56.31 6.33 -11.39
CA GLY A 500 -55.63 5.08 -11.12
C GLY A 500 -55.51 3.98 -12.19
N GLU A 501 -55.22 4.28 -13.44
CA GLU A 501 -54.88 3.27 -14.45
C GLU A 501 -53.38 3.03 -14.46
N GLY A 502 -52.90 2.09 -13.61
CA GLY A 502 -51.52 1.68 -13.54
C GLY A 502 -51.14 0.69 -14.66
N LEU A 503 -49.89 0.78 -15.16
CA LEU A 503 -49.33 -0.24 -16.04
C LEU A 503 -49.22 -1.59 -15.30
N ILE A 504 -49.38 -2.67 -16.08
CA ILE A 504 -49.40 -4.04 -15.55
C ILE A 504 -47.98 -4.60 -15.60
N GLY A 505 -47.54 -5.17 -14.48
CA GLY A 505 -46.26 -5.91 -14.38
C GLY A 505 -46.47 -7.30 -13.81
N ILE A 506 -45.49 -8.14 -13.99
CA ILE A 506 -45.45 -9.48 -13.47
C ILE A 506 -44.56 -9.51 -12.24
N LYS A 507 -45.13 -9.68 -11.07
CA LYS A 507 -44.36 -9.93 -9.85
C LYS A 507 -43.90 -11.37 -9.81
N PHE A 508 -42.66 -11.61 -9.40
CA PHE A 508 -42.10 -12.92 -9.24
C PHE A 508 -41.32 -13.05 -7.95
N ARG A 509 -41.17 -14.29 -7.49
CA ARG A 509 -40.23 -14.68 -6.46
C ARG A 509 -39.42 -15.87 -6.95
N ILE A 510 -38.09 -15.79 -6.80
CA ILE A 510 -37.16 -16.87 -7.12
C ILE A 510 -36.50 -17.27 -5.81
N TYR A 511 -36.70 -18.52 -5.38
CA TYR A 511 -36.14 -18.98 -4.12
C TYR A 511 -35.71 -20.46 -4.20
N SER A 512 -34.80 -20.85 -3.30
CA SER A 512 -34.47 -22.26 -3.08
C SER A 512 -34.68 -22.63 -1.61
N GLU A 513 -35.22 -23.82 -1.36
CA GLU A 513 -35.49 -24.29 0.01
C GLU A 513 -34.30 -25.09 0.59
N ASN A 514 -33.60 -25.86 -0.22
CA ASN A 514 -32.51 -26.74 0.22
C ASN A 514 -31.22 -26.62 -0.61
N GLY A 515 -31.03 -25.50 -1.34
CA GLY A 515 -29.82 -25.24 -2.12
C GLY A 515 -29.71 -25.93 -3.48
N ASP A 516 -30.58 -26.88 -3.81
CA ASP A 516 -30.45 -27.69 -5.03
C ASP A 516 -31.50 -27.35 -6.09
N GLU A 517 -32.71 -26.97 -5.71
CA GLU A 517 -33.80 -26.69 -6.63
C GLU A 517 -34.30 -25.26 -6.52
N VAL A 518 -34.25 -24.54 -7.63
CA VAL A 518 -34.73 -23.16 -7.72
C VAL A 518 -36.23 -23.20 -8.05
N LYS A 519 -37.05 -22.63 -7.18
CA LYS A 519 -38.49 -22.48 -7.35
C LYS A 519 -38.84 -21.08 -7.82
N ILE A 520 -39.86 -20.97 -8.67
CA ILE A 520 -40.33 -19.70 -9.18
C ILE A 520 -41.82 -19.61 -8.91
N GLU A 521 -42.20 -18.53 -8.27
CA GLU A 521 -43.61 -18.14 -8.09
C GLU A 521 -43.85 -16.86 -8.87
N THR A 522 -44.95 -16.78 -9.60
CA THR A 522 -45.36 -15.61 -10.35
C THR A 522 -46.76 -15.17 -9.96
N ASN A 523 -46.95 -13.86 -9.88
CA ASN A 523 -48.25 -13.23 -9.72
C ASN A 523 -48.47 -12.29 -10.92
N PRO A 524 -49.16 -12.80 -11.97
CA PRO A 524 -49.41 -12.03 -13.16
C PRO A 524 -50.41 -10.90 -12.88
N LEU A 525 -50.37 -9.86 -13.71
CA LEU A 525 -51.34 -8.75 -13.71
C LEU A 525 -51.37 -7.89 -12.42
N SER A 526 -50.20 -7.65 -11.83
CA SER A 526 -50.07 -6.70 -10.72
C SER A 526 -50.10 -5.27 -11.25
N VAL A 527 -50.98 -4.44 -10.70
CA VAL A 527 -51.01 -2.99 -11.00
C VAL A 527 -49.76 -2.31 -10.40
N LEU A 528 -49.03 -1.55 -11.20
CA LEU A 528 -47.80 -0.87 -10.81
C LEU A 528 -48.09 0.60 -10.52
N THR A 529 -47.40 1.16 -9.54
CA THR A 529 -47.50 2.59 -9.23
C THR A 529 -46.73 3.44 -10.24
N PRO A 530 -47.19 4.66 -10.56
CA PRO A 530 -46.45 5.57 -11.45
C PRO A 530 -44.99 5.78 -11.05
N GLY A 531 -44.68 5.96 -9.76
CA GLY A 531 -43.32 6.11 -9.27
C GLY A 531 -42.41 4.89 -9.49
N PHE A 532 -42.97 3.66 -9.50
CA PHE A 532 -42.22 2.46 -9.85
C PHE A 532 -41.82 2.44 -11.33
N LEU A 533 -42.76 2.83 -12.20
CA LEU A 533 -42.53 2.92 -13.64
C LEU A 533 -41.49 3.96 -14.00
N GLN A 534 -41.55 5.13 -13.37
CA GLN A 534 -40.55 6.16 -13.55
C GLN A 534 -39.12 5.66 -13.28
N ARG A 535 -38.90 4.92 -12.20
CA ARG A 535 -37.61 4.35 -11.85
C ARG A 535 -37.05 3.35 -12.89
N ILE A 536 -37.94 2.64 -13.61
CA ILE A 536 -37.53 1.66 -14.64
C ILE A 536 -37.26 2.34 -15.98
N PHE A 537 -37.99 3.39 -16.34
CA PHE A 537 -37.97 3.96 -17.69
C PHE A 537 -37.19 5.29 -17.81
N ASP A 538 -37.01 6.06 -16.71
CA ASP A 538 -36.13 7.24 -16.66
C ASP A 538 -34.69 6.86 -16.33
#